data_109acf2bcbb99cd8507a84a43b5e58b1
#
_entry.id   109acf2bcbb99cd8507a84a43b5e58b1
#
_cell.length_a   1.000
_cell.length_b   1.000
_cell.length_c   1.000
_cell.angle_alpha   90.00
_cell.angle_beta   90.00
_cell.angle_gamma   90.00
#
_symmetry.space_group_name_H-M   'P 1'
#
loop_
_entity.id
_entity.type
_entity.pdbx_description
1 polymer ?
#
loop_
_entity_poly.entity_id
_entity_poly.type
_entity_poly.pdbx_seq_one_letter_code
_entity_poly.pdbx_strand_id
1 'polypeptide(L)'
;VVRAFLLCALAADHLVLRMHRDIRAHSAAVLARYIVFSKAQLQAPREDWQVAACWGADAACALQELFGAIPSTQYGACRGQGFCIVQLDREGCQFECYLEQTSAAALAPRLAQLIQPGAEHQWQALQIASGIARIEAGTSDQFVPQMLNYDVTGHISFNKGCYTGQEVVARLHYKGTPKRRLYLAGIARADITGQPQ
;
A
#
# COMPACT_ATOMS: atom_id res chain seq x y z
N VAL A 1 -4.28 -17.50 -0.88
CA VAL A 1 -3.12 -16.74 -1.38
C VAL A 1 -3.34 -15.28 -1.05
N VAL A 2 -2.62 -14.75 -0.06
CA VAL A 2 -2.72 -13.33 0.30
C VAL A 2 -1.50 -12.61 -0.26
N ARG A 3 -1.77 -11.72 -1.24
CA ARG A 3 -0.81 -10.71 -1.68
C ARG A 3 -1.44 -9.37 -1.44
N ALA A 4 -0.88 -8.61 -0.52
CA ALA A 4 -1.35 -7.28 -0.25
C ALA A 4 -0.67 -6.29 -1.20
N PHE A 5 -1.47 -5.49 -1.85
CA PHE A 5 -1.02 -4.36 -2.65
C PHE A 5 -2.00 -3.21 -2.52
N LEU A 6 -1.50 -2.00 -2.64
CA LEU A 6 -2.33 -0.84 -2.83
C LEU A 6 -2.60 -0.68 -4.34
N LEU A 7 -3.87 -0.64 -4.71
CA LEU A 7 -4.31 -0.40 -6.07
C LEU A 7 -4.55 1.10 -6.26
N CYS A 8 -3.86 1.69 -7.19
CA CYS A 8 -4.06 3.07 -7.60
C CYS A 8 -4.41 3.14 -9.09
N ALA A 9 -5.47 3.85 -9.43
CA ALA A 9 -5.78 4.15 -10.82
C ALA A 9 -5.05 5.42 -11.25
N LEU A 10 -4.13 5.35 -12.20
CA LEU A 10 -3.46 6.50 -12.79
C LEU A 10 -4.30 7.14 -13.90
N ALA A 11 -5.04 6.34 -14.67
CA ALA A 11 -5.99 6.74 -15.69
C ALA A 11 -7.17 5.76 -15.72
N ALA A 12 -8.15 5.99 -16.57
CA ALA A 12 -9.33 5.13 -16.72
C ALA A 12 -8.97 3.67 -17.08
N ASP A 13 -7.88 3.50 -17.82
CA ASP A 13 -7.38 2.23 -18.33
C ASP A 13 -5.98 1.86 -17.80
N HIS A 14 -5.44 2.65 -16.87
CA HIS A 14 -4.10 2.45 -16.32
C HIS A 14 -4.13 2.33 -14.80
N LEU A 15 -3.88 1.12 -14.32
CA LEU A 15 -3.85 0.77 -12.91
C LEU A 15 -2.43 0.43 -12.47
N VAL A 16 -2.03 0.89 -11.31
CA VAL A 16 -0.76 0.54 -10.65
C VAL A 16 -1.03 -0.30 -9.42
N LEU A 17 -0.28 -1.39 -9.28
CA LEU A 17 -0.27 -2.23 -8.10
C LEU A 17 1.05 -1.98 -7.34
N ARG A 18 0.94 -1.32 -6.20
CA ARG A 18 2.08 -1.09 -5.31
C ARG A 18 2.17 -2.22 -4.30
N MET A 19 3.32 -2.87 -4.22
CA MET A 19 3.62 -3.94 -3.28
C MET A 19 5.09 -3.90 -2.85
N HIS A 20 5.45 -4.71 -1.86
CA HIS A 20 6.85 -4.84 -1.47
C HIS A 20 7.69 -5.43 -2.62
N ARG A 21 8.93 -4.95 -2.77
CA ARG A 21 9.79 -5.29 -3.91
C ARG A 21 10.07 -6.79 -4.02
N ASP A 22 10.27 -7.47 -2.90
CA ASP A 22 10.63 -8.89 -2.85
C ASP A 22 9.52 -9.84 -3.35
N ILE A 23 8.24 -9.43 -3.25
CA ILE A 23 7.10 -10.23 -3.77
C ILE A 23 6.68 -9.83 -5.20
N ARG A 24 7.27 -8.77 -5.78
CA ARG A 24 6.85 -8.19 -7.06
C ARG A 24 6.88 -9.20 -8.21
N ALA A 25 8.03 -9.84 -8.44
CA ALA A 25 8.21 -10.77 -9.54
C ALA A 25 7.28 -11.97 -9.43
N HIS A 26 7.17 -12.55 -8.23
CA HIS A 26 6.28 -13.68 -7.98
C HIS A 26 4.81 -13.29 -8.15
N SER A 27 4.41 -12.13 -7.65
CA SER A 27 3.04 -11.62 -7.79
C SER A 27 2.69 -11.34 -9.25
N ALA A 28 3.60 -10.76 -10.02
CA ALA A 28 3.42 -10.53 -11.45
C ALA A 28 3.23 -11.85 -12.21
N ALA A 29 4.05 -12.88 -11.94
CA ALA A 29 3.94 -14.20 -12.57
C ALA A 29 2.60 -14.88 -12.24
N VAL A 30 2.07 -14.69 -11.04
CA VAL A 30 0.75 -15.24 -10.68
C VAL A 30 -0.38 -14.46 -11.36
N LEU A 31 -0.35 -13.13 -11.35
CA LEU A 31 -1.37 -12.30 -11.99
C LEU A 31 -1.43 -12.53 -13.51
N ALA A 32 -0.28 -12.74 -14.15
CA ALA A 32 -0.19 -13.02 -15.59
C ALA A 32 -1.05 -14.23 -16.02
N ARG A 33 -1.24 -15.21 -15.14
CA ARG A 33 -2.09 -16.39 -15.44
C ARG A 33 -3.57 -16.07 -15.55
N TYR A 34 -4.02 -14.98 -14.95
CA TYR A 34 -5.44 -14.60 -14.89
C TYR A 34 -5.83 -13.58 -15.95
N ILE A 35 -4.86 -12.88 -16.55
CA ILE A 35 -5.13 -11.86 -17.57
C ILE A 35 -5.09 -12.40 -19.01
N VAL A 36 -4.81 -13.67 -19.21
CA VAL A 36 -4.63 -14.28 -20.55
C VAL A 36 -5.81 -14.03 -21.49
N PHE A 37 -7.04 -14.02 -20.94
CA PHE A 37 -8.26 -13.78 -21.71
C PHE A 37 -8.82 -12.37 -21.56
N SER A 38 -8.12 -11.50 -20.83
CA SER A 38 -8.53 -10.11 -20.66
C SER A 38 -7.82 -9.22 -21.70
N LYS A 39 -8.43 -8.09 -22.04
CA LYS A 39 -7.80 -7.07 -22.89
C LYS A 39 -6.82 -6.19 -22.11
N ALA A 40 -6.15 -6.78 -21.09
CA ALA A 40 -5.23 -6.08 -20.23
C ALA A 40 -3.80 -6.55 -20.46
N GLN A 41 -2.84 -5.67 -20.25
CA GLN A 41 -1.42 -5.98 -20.27
C GLN A 41 -0.83 -5.73 -18.88
N LEU A 42 0.01 -6.64 -18.41
CA LEU A 42 0.75 -6.51 -17.17
C LEU A 42 2.19 -6.13 -17.48
N GLN A 43 2.62 -4.99 -16.97
CA GLN A 43 4.01 -4.53 -17.05
C GLN A 43 4.67 -4.63 -15.68
N ALA A 44 5.76 -5.34 -15.59
CA ALA A 44 6.59 -5.42 -14.40
C ALA A 44 8.03 -5.82 -14.82
N PRO A 45 9.05 -5.20 -14.23
CA PRO A 45 9.02 -4.08 -13.28
C PRO A 45 8.73 -2.73 -13.94
N ARG A 46 8.32 -1.75 -13.13
CA ARG A 46 8.19 -0.33 -13.51
C ARG A 46 9.25 0.45 -12.73
N GLU A 47 10.41 0.63 -13.35
CA GLU A 47 11.55 1.36 -12.76
C GLU A 47 11.48 2.87 -13.05
N ASP A 48 10.60 3.27 -13.94
CA ASP A 48 10.30 4.66 -14.33
C ASP A 48 9.39 5.40 -13.33
N TRP A 49 8.87 4.69 -12.32
CA TRP A 49 8.08 5.26 -11.24
C TRP A 49 8.74 5.06 -9.88
N GLN A 50 8.61 6.06 -9.03
CA GLN A 50 9.06 6.04 -7.64
C GLN A 50 7.85 6.18 -6.71
N VAL A 51 7.95 5.56 -5.53
CA VAL A 51 6.97 5.74 -4.46
C VAL A 51 7.66 6.40 -3.29
N ALA A 52 7.16 7.55 -2.90
CA ALA A 52 7.60 8.28 -1.72
C ALA A 52 6.46 8.37 -0.71
N ALA A 53 6.78 8.29 0.57
CA ALA A 53 5.82 8.56 1.64
C ALA A 53 6.01 9.99 2.15
N CYS A 54 4.90 10.67 2.46
CA CYS A 54 4.88 11.96 3.12
C CYS A 54 3.97 11.86 4.33
N TRP A 55 4.45 12.28 5.51
CA TRP A 55 3.67 12.17 6.74
C TRP A 55 3.97 13.31 7.72
N GLY A 56 3.04 13.52 8.65
CA GLY A 56 3.11 14.55 9.69
C GLY A 56 2.01 15.60 9.55
N ALA A 57 1.93 16.50 10.50
CA ALA A 57 0.88 17.51 10.56
C ALA A 57 0.89 18.45 9.35
N ASP A 58 2.07 18.74 8.81
CA ASP A 58 2.23 19.69 7.70
C ASP A 58 2.24 18.99 6.33
N ALA A 59 2.10 17.65 6.28
CA ALA A 59 2.18 16.88 5.05
C ALA A 59 1.16 17.34 3.99
N ALA A 60 -0.09 17.56 4.41
CA ALA A 60 -1.15 18.02 3.53
C ALA A 60 -0.85 19.42 2.94
N CYS A 61 -0.38 20.35 3.76
CA CYS A 61 -0.04 21.70 3.30
C CYS A 61 1.12 21.68 2.30
N ALA A 62 2.17 20.92 2.60
CA ALA A 62 3.34 20.80 1.72
C ALA A 62 2.98 20.16 0.38
N LEU A 63 2.18 19.11 0.40
CA LEU A 63 1.72 18.45 -0.84
C LEU A 63 0.76 19.33 -1.65
N GLN A 64 -0.14 20.07 -0.97
CA GLN A 64 -1.00 21.04 -1.63
C GLN A 64 -0.20 22.14 -2.33
N GLU A 65 0.87 22.65 -1.70
CA GLU A 65 1.75 23.65 -2.31
C GLU A 65 2.51 23.09 -3.53
N LEU A 66 2.96 21.83 -3.45
CA LEU A 66 3.74 21.20 -4.51
C LEU A 66 2.90 20.83 -5.73
N PHE A 67 1.72 20.28 -5.51
CA PHE A 67 0.91 19.63 -6.55
C PHE A 67 -0.37 20.40 -6.90
N GLY A 68 -0.72 21.44 -6.14
CA GLY A 68 -1.92 22.26 -6.37
C GLY A 68 -3.22 21.63 -5.89
N ALA A 69 -3.26 20.32 -5.68
CA ALA A 69 -4.41 19.58 -5.16
C ALA A 69 -3.96 18.32 -4.41
N ILE A 70 -4.73 17.93 -3.40
CA ILE A 70 -4.52 16.70 -2.63
C ILE A 70 -5.85 15.97 -2.43
N PRO A 71 -5.84 14.64 -2.16
CA PRO A 71 -7.04 13.92 -1.75
C PRO A 71 -7.53 14.44 -0.39
N SER A 72 -8.84 14.35 -0.17
CA SER A 72 -9.51 14.79 1.08
C SER A 72 -10.15 13.67 1.87
N THR A 73 -10.02 12.44 1.43
CA THR A 73 -10.60 11.26 2.07
C THR A 73 -9.61 10.11 2.10
N GLN A 74 -9.73 9.26 3.11
CA GLN A 74 -8.93 8.03 3.18
C GLN A 74 -9.10 7.19 1.91
N TYR A 75 -7.99 6.75 1.33
CA TYR A 75 -7.87 6.06 0.04
C TYR A 75 -8.37 6.87 -1.17
N GLY A 76 -8.67 8.14 -0.97
CA GLY A 76 -8.84 9.08 -2.08
C GLY A 76 -7.52 9.28 -2.83
N ALA A 77 -7.62 9.60 -4.12
CA ALA A 77 -6.48 9.85 -4.98
C ALA A 77 -6.63 11.16 -5.75
N CYS A 78 -5.55 11.93 -5.82
CA CYS A 78 -5.38 13.08 -6.69
C CYS A 78 -4.31 12.76 -7.72
N ARG A 79 -4.53 13.18 -8.98
CA ARG A 79 -3.68 12.84 -10.12
C ARG A 79 -3.36 14.07 -10.94
N GLY A 80 -2.17 14.06 -11.52
CA GLY A 80 -1.75 15.03 -12.53
C GLY A 80 -0.72 14.42 -13.47
N GLN A 81 -0.09 15.24 -14.25
CA GLN A 81 0.93 14.79 -15.18
C GLN A 81 2.15 14.26 -14.41
N GLY A 82 2.43 12.97 -14.54
CA GLY A 82 3.57 12.32 -13.92
C GLY A 82 3.47 12.11 -12.40
N PHE A 83 2.28 12.26 -11.81
CA PHE A 83 2.09 11.97 -10.39
C PHE A 83 0.69 11.43 -10.05
N CYS A 84 0.64 10.70 -8.95
CA CYS A 84 -0.59 10.37 -8.25
C CYS A 84 -0.32 10.39 -6.74
N ILE A 85 -1.18 11.04 -5.97
CA ILE A 85 -1.10 11.12 -4.51
C ILE A 85 -2.29 10.37 -3.93
N VAL A 86 -2.04 9.50 -2.96
CA VAL A 86 -3.07 8.75 -2.23
C VAL A 86 -2.99 9.08 -0.76
N GLN A 87 -4.10 9.47 -0.16
CA GLN A 87 -4.21 9.64 1.29
C GLN A 87 -4.47 8.29 1.96
N LEU A 88 -3.69 7.93 2.96
CA LEU A 88 -3.79 6.61 3.61
C LEU A 88 -4.58 6.61 4.91
N ASP A 89 -4.64 7.72 5.61
CA ASP A 89 -5.34 7.89 6.88
C ASP A 89 -6.59 8.77 6.75
N ARG A 90 -7.38 8.83 7.80
CA ARG A 90 -8.58 9.67 7.86
C ARG A 90 -8.25 11.13 8.18
N GLU A 91 -7.17 11.35 8.90
CA GLU A 91 -6.72 12.63 9.42
C GLU A 91 -6.06 13.50 8.35
N GLY A 92 -5.66 12.94 7.21
CA GLY A 92 -4.95 13.67 6.17
C GLY A 92 -3.50 13.98 6.53
N CYS A 93 -2.88 13.09 7.30
CA CYS A 93 -1.51 13.23 7.77
C CYS A 93 -0.55 12.18 7.15
N GLN A 94 -1.05 11.22 6.37
CA GLN A 94 -0.24 10.16 5.76
C GLN A 94 -0.60 9.99 4.29
N PHE A 95 0.40 10.14 3.43
CA PHE A 95 0.23 10.07 1.99
C PHE A 95 1.29 9.16 1.35
N GLU A 96 0.92 8.47 0.28
CA GLU A 96 1.86 7.90 -0.69
C GLU A 96 1.79 8.70 -1.99
N CYS A 97 2.97 9.11 -2.46
CA CYS A 97 3.16 9.85 -3.70
C CYS A 97 3.81 8.93 -4.73
N TYR A 98 3.11 8.66 -5.80
CA TYR A 98 3.60 7.91 -6.96
C TYR A 98 4.06 8.93 -7.99
N LEU A 99 5.34 8.92 -8.32
CA LEU A 99 5.98 9.93 -9.15
C LEU A 99 6.71 9.27 -10.32
N GLU A 100 6.48 9.76 -11.52
CA GLU A 100 7.40 9.46 -12.63
C GLU A 100 8.79 9.99 -12.31
N GLN A 101 9.82 9.30 -12.75
CA GLN A 101 11.20 9.64 -12.44
C GLN A 101 11.57 11.08 -12.85
N THR A 102 11.05 11.54 -13.98
CA THR A 102 11.24 12.92 -14.46
C THR A 102 10.55 13.94 -13.54
N SER A 103 9.33 13.65 -13.10
CA SER A 103 8.56 14.50 -12.19
C SER A 103 9.21 14.51 -10.80
N ALA A 104 9.67 13.37 -10.30
CA ALA A 104 10.38 13.27 -9.03
C ALA A 104 11.66 14.12 -9.02
N ALA A 105 12.47 14.05 -10.08
CA ALA A 105 13.68 14.85 -10.24
C ALA A 105 13.39 16.36 -10.25
N ALA A 106 12.33 16.77 -10.96
CA ALA A 106 11.92 18.18 -11.03
C ALA A 106 11.38 18.72 -9.69
N LEU A 107 10.74 17.88 -8.90
CA LEU A 107 10.16 18.26 -7.60
C LEU A 107 11.13 18.18 -6.43
N ALA A 108 12.22 17.40 -6.56
CA ALA A 108 13.18 17.16 -5.48
C ALA A 108 13.71 18.44 -4.80
N PRO A 109 14.11 19.52 -5.53
CA PRO A 109 14.58 20.76 -4.89
C PRO A 109 13.50 21.45 -4.04
N ARG A 110 12.25 21.46 -4.51
CA ARG A 110 11.12 22.07 -3.78
C ARG A 110 10.72 21.21 -2.58
N LEU A 111 10.71 19.90 -2.74
CA LEU A 111 10.48 18.93 -1.66
C LEU A 111 11.48 19.15 -0.51
N ALA A 112 12.76 19.30 -0.82
CA ALA A 112 13.80 19.52 0.17
C ALA A 112 13.65 20.83 0.96
N GLN A 113 12.94 21.81 0.42
CA GLN A 113 12.64 23.08 1.11
C GLN A 113 11.44 22.97 2.05
N LEU A 114 10.45 22.15 1.70
CA LEU A 114 9.17 22.05 2.39
C LEU A 114 9.09 20.90 3.39
N ILE A 115 9.86 19.84 3.16
CA ILE A 115 9.74 18.59 3.90
C ILE A 115 11.14 18.13 4.33
N GLN A 116 11.26 17.73 5.59
CA GLN A 116 12.49 17.10 6.07
C GLN A 116 12.53 15.63 5.64
N PRO A 117 13.67 15.13 5.15
CA PRO A 117 13.83 13.71 4.84
C PRO A 117 13.60 12.85 6.07
N GLY A 118 12.69 11.90 5.97
CA GLY A 118 12.44 10.88 6.99
C GLY A 118 13.12 9.56 6.66
N ALA A 119 13.33 8.73 7.67
CA ALA A 119 13.87 7.40 7.48
C ALA A 119 12.75 6.38 7.22
N GLU A 120 13.03 5.37 6.40
CA GLU A 120 12.05 4.32 6.06
C GLU A 120 11.47 3.63 7.30
N HIS A 121 12.27 3.37 8.33
CA HIS A 121 11.79 2.73 9.55
C HIS A 121 10.76 3.57 10.30
N GLN A 122 10.77 4.90 10.18
CA GLN A 122 9.76 5.78 10.78
C GLN A 122 8.41 5.61 10.05
N TRP A 123 8.43 5.55 8.72
CA TRP A 123 7.25 5.24 7.93
C TRP A 123 6.70 3.84 8.26
N GLN A 124 7.56 2.84 8.38
CA GLN A 124 7.17 1.48 8.77
C GLN A 124 6.51 1.46 10.16
N ALA A 125 7.06 2.21 11.13
CA ALA A 125 6.48 2.32 12.46
C ALA A 125 5.07 2.93 12.43
N LEU A 126 4.83 3.94 11.60
CA LEU A 126 3.50 4.52 11.40
C LEU A 126 2.52 3.51 10.80
N GLN A 127 2.93 2.74 9.80
CA GLN A 127 2.09 1.68 9.22
C GLN A 127 1.74 0.60 10.24
N ILE A 128 2.71 0.19 11.07
CA ILE A 128 2.48 -0.76 12.17
C ILE A 128 1.48 -0.17 13.18
N ALA A 129 1.67 1.08 13.60
CA ALA A 129 0.77 1.75 14.52
C ALA A 129 -0.66 1.91 13.95
N SER A 130 -0.80 2.05 12.64
CA SER A 130 -2.09 2.08 11.93
C SER A 130 -2.72 0.69 11.75
N GLY A 131 -2.08 -0.39 12.22
CA GLY A 131 -2.57 -1.76 12.09
C GLY A 131 -2.52 -2.32 10.67
N ILE A 132 -1.74 -1.70 9.78
CA ILE A 132 -1.59 -2.14 8.39
C ILE A 132 -0.53 -3.24 8.33
N ALA A 133 -0.96 -4.46 8.03
CA ALA A 133 -0.05 -5.57 7.84
C ALA A 133 0.69 -5.45 6.50
N ARG A 134 1.99 -5.63 6.53
CA ARG A 134 2.86 -5.68 5.36
C ARG A 134 3.13 -7.13 4.96
N ILE A 135 3.01 -7.43 3.69
CA ILE A 135 3.33 -8.75 3.13
C ILE A 135 4.68 -8.68 2.42
N GLU A 136 5.56 -9.56 2.82
CA GLU A 136 6.90 -9.77 2.28
C GLU A 136 7.06 -11.22 1.83
N ALA A 137 8.20 -11.57 1.23
CA ALA A 137 8.43 -12.92 0.70
C ALA A 137 8.21 -14.00 1.75
N GLY A 138 8.72 -13.82 2.97
CA GLY A 138 8.59 -14.77 4.07
C GLY A 138 7.17 -14.92 4.62
N THR A 139 6.28 -13.94 4.39
CA THR A 139 4.90 -13.94 4.88
C THR A 139 3.87 -14.12 3.77
N SER A 140 4.32 -14.15 2.52
CA SER A 140 3.46 -14.37 1.36
C SER A 140 2.80 -15.74 1.45
N ASP A 141 1.48 -15.79 1.20
CA ASP A 141 0.67 -17.01 1.23
C ASP A 141 0.55 -17.74 2.58
N GLN A 142 1.07 -17.15 3.68
CA GLN A 142 1.03 -17.75 5.02
C GLN A 142 -0.28 -17.47 5.77
N PHE A 143 -1.01 -16.43 5.40
CA PHE A 143 -2.17 -15.96 6.15
C PHE A 143 -3.39 -15.81 5.25
N VAL A 144 -4.57 -16.02 5.83
CA VAL A 144 -5.82 -15.55 5.22
C VAL A 144 -6.03 -14.08 5.58
N PRO A 145 -6.69 -13.27 4.73
CA PRO A 145 -6.81 -11.83 4.92
C PRO A 145 -7.37 -11.41 6.29
N GLN A 146 -8.30 -12.17 6.84
CA GLN A 146 -8.88 -11.88 8.15
C GLN A 146 -7.88 -12.06 9.31
N MET A 147 -6.86 -12.91 9.16
CA MET A 147 -5.77 -12.99 10.15
C MET A 147 -4.95 -11.72 10.22
N LEU A 148 -4.92 -10.94 9.14
CA LEU A 148 -4.23 -9.67 9.01
C LEU A 148 -5.14 -8.46 9.28
N ASN A 149 -6.35 -8.70 9.79
CA ASN A 149 -7.39 -7.69 10.03
C ASN A 149 -7.83 -6.91 8.79
N TYR A 150 -7.60 -7.42 7.57
CA TYR A 150 -7.95 -6.74 6.33
C TYR A 150 -9.46 -6.59 6.13
N ASP A 151 -10.27 -7.39 6.81
CA ASP A 151 -11.73 -7.24 6.91
C ASP A 151 -12.15 -6.06 7.80
N VAL A 152 -11.34 -5.72 8.81
CA VAL A 152 -11.58 -4.60 9.74
C VAL A 152 -11.02 -3.29 9.17
N THR A 153 -9.84 -3.36 8.55
CA THR A 153 -9.14 -2.18 7.99
C THR A 153 -9.65 -1.77 6.59
N GLY A 154 -10.67 -2.45 6.05
CA GLY A 154 -11.26 -2.11 4.77
C GLY A 154 -10.46 -2.55 3.53
N HIS A 155 -9.41 -3.39 3.71
CA HIS A 155 -8.59 -3.89 2.61
C HIS A 155 -9.23 -5.06 1.85
N ILE A 156 -10.39 -5.56 2.30
CA ILE A 156 -11.20 -6.57 1.60
C ILE A 156 -12.57 -6.00 1.29
N SER A 157 -13.02 -6.19 0.05
CA SER A 157 -14.40 -5.96 -0.33
C SER A 157 -15.12 -7.31 -0.45
N PHE A 158 -16.26 -7.43 0.22
CA PHE A 158 -17.16 -8.58 0.10
C PHE A 158 -18.27 -8.35 -0.95
N ASN A 159 -18.40 -7.11 -1.46
CA ASN A 159 -19.41 -6.69 -2.43
C ASN A 159 -18.89 -6.61 -3.86
N LYS A 160 -17.78 -7.27 -4.16
CA LYS A 160 -17.19 -7.32 -5.52
C LYS A 160 -17.45 -8.67 -6.18
N GLY A 161 -17.19 -8.70 -7.51
CA GLY A 161 -17.30 -9.94 -8.29
C GLY A 161 -16.40 -11.09 -7.82
N CYS A 162 -16.64 -12.26 -8.38
CA CYS A 162 -15.94 -13.50 -8.02
C CYS A 162 -14.43 -13.45 -8.34
N TYR A 163 -13.64 -14.09 -7.50
CA TYR A 163 -12.19 -14.26 -7.66
C TYR A 163 -11.74 -15.60 -7.10
N THR A 164 -10.60 -16.08 -7.57
CA THR A 164 -10.03 -17.36 -7.14
C THR A 164 -9.66 -17.32 -5.66
N GLY A 165 -10.17 -18.28 -4.86
CA GLY A 165 -9.92 -18.36 -3.42
C GLY A 165 -10.92 -17.57 -2.56
N GLN A 166 -11.90 -16.91 -3.16
CA GLN A 166 -12.93 -16.16 -2.41
C GLN A 166 -13.74 -17.03 -1.44
N GLU A 167 -13.92 -18.32 -1.75
CA GLU A 167 -14.74 -19.21 -0.93
C GLU A 167 -14.25 -19.30 0.52
N VAL A 168 -12.93 -19.43 0.72
CA VAL A 168 -12.32 -19.47 2.06
C VAL A 168 -12.56 -18.15 2.80
N VAL A 169 -12.35 -17.03 2.11
CA VAL A 169 -12.49 -15.67 2.66
C VAL A 169 -13.96 -15.37 3.00
N ALA A 170 -14.87 -15.68 2.08
CA ALA A 170 -16.30 -15.47 2.27
C ALA A 170 -16.86 -16.40 3.36
N ARG A 171 -16.49 -17.68 3.36
CA ARG A 171 -16.93 -18.63 4.39
C ARG A 171 -16.53 -18.17 5.80
N LEU A 172 -15.29 -17.69 5.95
CA LEU A 172 -14.81 -17.19 7.24
C LEU A 172 -15.55 -15.91 7.66
N HIS A 173 -15.95 -15.08 6.72
CA HIS A 173 -16.73 -13.87 6.99
C HIS A 173 -18.18 -14.15 7.40
N TYR A 174 -18.88 -15.02 6.65
CA TYR A 174 -20.31 -15.24 6.85
C TYR A 174 -20.66 -16.37 7.83
N LYS A 175 -19.77 -17.36 7.99
CA LYS A 175 -20.05 -18.60 8.74
C LYS A 175 -19.00 -18.96 9.76
N GLY A 176 -17.98 -18.14 9.95
CA GLY A 176 -16.87 -18.45 10.84
C GLY A 176 -16.38 -17.27 11.66
N THR A 177 -15.53 -17.57 12.63
CA THR A 177 -14.79 -16.57 13.40
C THR A 177 -13.30 -16.85 13.24
N PRO A 178 -12.47 -15.87 12.85
CA PRO A 178 -11.03 -16.05 12.77
C PRO A 178 -10.45 -16.43 14.14
N LYS A 179 -9.80 -17.59 14.22
CA LYS A 179 -9.13 -18.04 15.47
C LYS A 179 -7.84 -17.27 15.78
N ARG A 180 -7.29 -16.58 14.80
CA ARG A 180 -6.06 -15.81 14.91
C ARG A 180 -6.30 -14.44 14.27
N ARG A 181 -5.73 -13.41 14.90
CA ARG A 181 -5.76 -12.05 14.42
C ARG A 181 -4.43 -11.38 14.68
N LEU A 182 -4.11 -10.35 13.92
CA LEU A 182 -2.96 -9.49 14.16
C LEU A 182 -3.26 -8.57 15.35
N TYR A 183 -2.30 -8.44 16.24
CA TYR A 183 -2.37 -7.51 17.37
C TYR A 183 -1.14 -6.61 17.38
N LEU A 184 -1.34 -5.37 17.76
CA LEU A 184 -0.25 -4.45 18.06
C LEU A 184 0.27 -4.73 19.46
N ALA A 185 1.57 -4.95 19.59
CA ALA A 185 2.24 -5.15 20.88
C ALA A 185 3.41 -4.16 21.03
N GLY A 186 3.56 -3.62 22.23
CA GLY A 186 4.75 -2.87 22.62
C GLY A 186 5.73 -3.78 23.34
N ILE A 187 6.98 -3.81 22.89
CA ILE A 187 8.06 -4.55 23.52
C ILE A 187 9.13 -3.54 23.93
N ALA A 188 9.58 -3.59 25.19
CA ALA A 188 10.68 -2.77 25.66
C ALA A 188 11.98 -3.18 24.92
N ARG A 189 12.79 -2.21 24.51
CA ARG A 189 14.03 -2.48 23.76
C ARG A 189 14.98 -3.44 24.50
N ALA A 190 14.98 -3.41 25.84
CA ALA A 190 15.80 -4.30 26.68
C ALA A 190 15.37 -5.78 26.59
N ASP A 191 14.13 -6.05 26.17
CA ASP A 191 13.59 -7.41 26.10
C ASP A 191 13.80 -8.06 24.72
N ILE A 192 14.40 -7.32 23.77
CA ILE A 192 14.72 -7.83 22.42
C ILE A 192 16.05 -8.57 22.50
N THR A 193 16.02 -9.84 22.85
CA THR A 193 17.23 -10.69 23.03
C THR A 193 17.51 -11.62 21.85
N GLY A 194 16.84 -11.48 20.71
CA GLY A 194 17.03 -12.35 19.55
C GLY A 194 17.31 -11.57 18.27
N GLN A 195 18.26 -12.06 17.46
CA GLN A 195 18.31 -11.64 16.05
C GLN A 195 17.04 -12.17 15.35
N PRO A 196 16.40 -11.36 14.50
CA PRO A 196 15.33 -11.90 13.65
C PRO A 196 15.93 -12.98 12.74
N GLN A 197 15.38 -14.18 12.81
CA GLN A 197 15.64 -15.25 11.83
C GLN A 197 14.98 -14.93 10.51
#